data_0b812c1ae365bc99e78866544dfd0489
#
_entry.id   0b812c1ae365bc99e78866544dfd0489
#
_cell.length_a   1.000
_cell.length_b   1.000
_cell.length_c   1.000
_cell.angle_alpha   90.00
_cell.angle_beta   90.00
_cell.angle_gamma   90.00
#
_symmetry.space_group_name_H-M   'P 1'
#
loop_
_entity.id
_entity.type
_entity.pdbx_description
1 polymer ?
#
loop_
_entity_poly.entity_id
_entity_poly.type
_entity_poly.pdbx_seq_one_letter_code
_entity_poly.pdbx_strand_id
1 'polypeptide(L)'
;DGRVNVWVGLEHLFYADKAGQQRAIDMAKKHGTGFHTHCSEAEIEVAEFEKRYGKRPMFALEDLGFFETPRAMIAHAVWLDPSEVDLIAGRTVSVAHNPVSNMKLASGIAPIADMLAAGIPVGIGTDGEKENNNFDMFEEMKVASLLGKLKDRDAAAMDSWDVLRMATIGGAKAVGLDHEIGSIEVGKRADIVAVRADTPRMTPF
;
A
#
# COMPACT_ATOMS: atom_id res chain seq x y z
N ASP A 1 0.95 -25.64 -5.77
CA ASP A 1 -0.44 -25.32 -6.07
C ASP A 1 -0.69 -23.81 -6.28
N GLY A 2 0.40 -22.99 -6.27
CA GLY A 2 0.35 -21.56 -6.58
C GLY A 2 -0.30 -20.67 -5.51
N ARG A 3 -0.51 -21.17 -4.29
CA ARG A 3 -1.10 -20.39 -3.19
C ARG A 3 -0.08 -19.57 -2.39
N VAL A 4 1.18 -19.96 -2.47
CA VAL A 4 2.27 -19.26 -1.79
C VAL A 4 3.17 -18.61 -2.83
N ASN A 5 3.32 -17.31 -2.73
CA ASN A 5 4.21 -16.51 -3.55
C ASN A 5 5.24 -15.82 -2.64
N VAL A 6 6.47 -15.71 -3.10
CA VAL A 6 7.55 -15.12 -2.33
C VAL A 6 8.05 -13.87 -3.06
N TRP A 7 8.10 -12.76 -2.35
CA TRP A 7 8.66 -11.51 -2.82
C TRP A 7 9.96 -11.19 -2.09
N VAL A 8 10.83 -10.44 -2.72
CA VAL A 8 11.98 -9.85 -2.04
C VAL A 8 11.47 -8.69 -1.19
N GLY A 9 11.94 -8.61 0.04
CA GLY A 9 11.59 -7.52 0.95
C GLY A 9 12.82 -6.87 1.57
N LEU A 10 12.79 -5.55 1.69
CA LEU A 10 13.57 -4.80 2.65
C LEU A 10 12.60 -4.10 3.58
N GLU A 11 12.84 -4.18 4.89
CA GLU A 11 11.97 -3.53 5.87
C GLU A 11 11.87 -2.03 5.55
N HIS A 12 12.98 -1.33 5.62
CA HIS A 12 13.10 0.06 5.20
C HIS A 12 14.31 0.25 4.31
N LEU A 13 14.14 0.91 3.19
CA LEU A 13 15.24 1.17 2.26
C LEU A 13 16.34 2.00 2.91
N PHE A 14 16.02 2.95 3.75
CA PHE A 14 17.04 3.81 4.36
C PHE A 14 17.89 3.11 5.43
N TYR A 15 17.48 1.94 5.96
CA TYR A 15 18.33 1.13 6.84
C TYR A 15 19.42 0.37 6.09
N ALA A 16 19.23 0.12 4.79
CA ALA A 16 20.25 -0.48 3.95
C ALA A 16 21.15 0.58 3.30
N ASP A 17 22.41 0.23 3.06
CA ASP A 17 23.26 1.03 2.18
C ASP A 17 22.81 0.93 0.71
N LYS A 18 23.29 1.83 -0.14
CA LYS A 18 22.94 1.84 -1.57
C LYS A 18 23.21 0.50 -2.26
N ALA A 19 24.30 -0.17 -1.90
CA ALA A 19 24.66 -1.47 -2.48
C ALA A 19 23.70 -2.58 -2.01
N GLY A 20 23.24 -2.53 -0.77
CA GLY A 20 22.23 -3.45 -0.24
C GLY A 20 20.86 -3.27 -0.92
N GLN A 21 20.45 -2.02 -1.10
CA GLN A 21 19.23 -1.70 -1.84
C GLN A 21 19.29 -2.21 -3.28
N GLN A 22 20.39 -1.95 -3.99
CA GLN A 22 20.58 -2.42 -5.36
C GLN A 22 20.56 -3.95 -5.45
N ARG A 23 21.26 -4.64 -4.54
CA ARG A 23 21.25 -6.12 -4.51
C ARG A 23 19.84 -6.70 -4.31
N ALA A 24 19.02 -6.08 -3.48
CA ALA A 24 17.65 -6.54 -3.26
C ALA A 24 16.76 -6.34 -4.51
N ILE A 25 16.89 -5.19 -5.17
CA ILE A 25 16.19 -4.91 -6.44
C ILE A 25 16.65 -5.90 -7.52
N ASP A 26 17.96 -6.11 -7.67
CA ASP A 26 18.51 -7.04 -8.65
C ASP A 26 18.06 -8.48 -8.38
N MET A 27 17.90 -8.86 -7.11
CA MET A 27 17.38 -10.17 -6.72
C MET A 27 15.93 -10.34 -7.18
N ALA A 28 15.06 -9.35 -6.97
CA ALA A 28 13.69 -9.39 -7.43
C ALA A 28 13.61 -9.53 -8.96
N LYS A 29 14.40 -8.74 -9.69
CA LYS A 29 14.53 -8.83 -11.15
C LYS A 29 15.02 -10.21 -11.61
N LYS A 30 16.10 -10.71 -11.01
CA LYS A 30 16.70 -12.00 -11.35
C LYS A 30 15.75 -13.18 -11.19
N HIS A 31 14.92 -13.14 -10.14
CA HIS A 31 13.98 -14.22 -9.84
C HIS A 31 12.58 -14.00 -10.43
N GLY A 32 12.35 -12.89 -11.14
CA GLY A 32 11.05 -12.56 -11.73
C GLY A 32 9.95 -12.41 -10.68
N THR A 33 10.30 -11.94 -9.47
CA THR A 33 9.37 -11.80 -8.34
C THR A 33 9.13 -10.35 -7.96
N GLY A 34 8.13 -10.10 -7.11
CA GLY A 34 7.84 -8.76 -6.60
C GLY A 34 8.88 -8.29 -5.58
N PHE A 35 8.90 -6.98 -5.36
CA PHE A 35 9.69 -6.30 -4.33
C PHE A 35 8.78 -5.49 -3.41
N HIS A 36 8.93 -5.64 -2.10
CA HIS A 36 8.14 -4.93 -1.10
C HIS A 36 9.05 -4.20 -0.11
N THR A 37 8.71 -2.96 0.22
CA THR A 37 9.42 -2.15 1.22
C THR A 37 8.50 -1.09 1.82
N HIS A 38 8.84 -0.59 3.01
CA HIS A 38 8.27 0.66 3.53
C HIS A 38 8.88 1.84 2.78
N CYS A 39 8.09 2.85 2.49
CA CYS A 39 8.59 4.06 1.84
C CYS A 39 7.69 5.25 2.10
N SER A 40 8.30 6.40 2.35
CA SER A 40 7.62 7.66 2.63
C SER A 40 6.62 7.56 3.78
N GLU A 41 6.94 6.78 4.81
CA GLU A 41 6.10 6.61 5.99
C GLU A 41 6.14 7.85 6.87
N ALA A 42 7.33 8.37 7.16
CA ALA A 42 7.55 9.50 8.03
C ALA A 42 8.34 10.63 7.33
N GLU A 43 8.12 11.87 7.78
CA GLU A 43 8.80 13.05 7.21
C GLU A 43 10.34 12.93 7.30
N ILE A 44 10.84 12.37 8.38
CA ILE A 44 12.28 12.15 8.57
C ILE A 44 12.89 11.22 7.50
N GLU A 45 12.10 10.27 7.01
CA GLU A 45 12.54 9.37 5.94
C GLU A 45 12.75 10.14 4.64
N VAL A 46 11.82 11.03 4.29
CA VAL A 46 11.96 11.90 3.12
C VAL A 46 13.22 12.74 3.22
N ALA A 47 13.43 13.40 4.36
CA ALA A 47 14.62 14.22 4.59
C ALA A 47 15.94 13.41 4.49
N GLU A 48 15.94 12.17 4.98
CA GLU A 48 17.13 11.30 4.89
C GLU A 48 17.40 10.85 3.45
N PHE A 49 16.36 10.60 2.64
CA PHE A 49 16.51 10.34 1.21
C PHE A 49 17.07 11.55 0.47
N GLU A 50 16.55 12.75 0.72
CA GLU A 50 17.06 13.98 0.12
C GLU A 50 18.53 14.23 0.49
N LYS A 51 18.90 13.99 1.74
CA LYS A 51 20.29 14.09 2.20
C LYS A 51 21.21 13.04 1.54
N ARG A 52 20.75 11.79 1.40
CA ARG A 52 21.55 10.67 0.90
C ARG A 52 21.65 10.64 -0.63
N TYR A 53 20.58 10.99 -1.32
CA TYR A 53 20.45 10.86 -2.77
C TYR A 53 20.27 12.19 -3.51
N GLY A 54 20.03 13.30 -2.80
CA GLY A 54 19.70 14.59 -3.41
C GLY A 54 18.30 14.63 -4.03
N LYS A 55 17.44 13.64 -3.72
CA LYS A 55 16.12 13.44 -4.33
C LYS A 55 15.15 12.90 -3.30
N ARG A 56 13.86 13.17 -3.50
CA ARG A 56 12.79 12.53 -2.76
C ARG A 56 12.72 11.02 -3.03
N PRO A 57 12.08 10.24 -2.14
CA PRO A 57 12.15 8.77 -2.15
C PRO A 57 11.84 8.12 -3.49
N MET A 58 10.72 8.46 -4.15
CA MET A 58 10.34 7.79 -5.40
C MET A 58 11.32 8.05 -6.55
N PHE A 59 11.86 9.27 -6.66
CA PHE A 59 12.88 9.59 -7.66
C PHE A 59 14.21 8.89 -7.38
N ALA A 60 14.57 8.72 -6.10
CA ALA A 60 15.76 7.95 -5.73
C ALA A 60 15.59 6.46 -6.04
N LEU A 61 14.39 5.92 -5.82
CA LEU A 61 14.05 4.54 -6.16
C LEU A 61 14.03 4.29 -7.68
N GLU A 62 13.61 5.28 -8.47
CA GLU A 62 13.69 5.22 -9.93
C GLU A 62 15.15 5.04 -10.38
N ASP A 63 16.07 5.84 -9.84
CA ASP A 63 17.50 5.74 -10.18
C ASP A 63 18.11 4.37 -9.80
N LEU A 64 17.56 3.68 -8.80
CA LEU A 64 17.99 2.35 -8.38
C LEU A 64 17.35 1.23 -9.24
N GLY A 65 16.44 1.56 -10.16
CA GLY A 65 15.75 0.59 -10.99
C GLY A 65 14.62 -0.17 -10.27
N PHE A 66 14.06 0.40 -9.20
CA PHE A 66 12.95 -0.18 -8.43
C PHE A 66 11.73 -0.47 -9.31
N PHE A 67 11.42 0.46 -10.23
CA PHE A 67 10.27 0.32 -11.13
C PHE A 67 10.47 -0.69 -12.28
N GLU A 68 11.68 -1.24 -12.42
CA GLU A 68 12.00 -2.30 -13.38
C GLU A 68 11.79 -3.70 -12.78
N THR A 69 11.44 -3.81 -11.51
CA THR A 69 11.02 -5.08 -10.91
C THR A 69 9.68 -5.50 -11.52
N PRO A 70 9.39 -6.80 -11.62
CA PRO A 70 8.12 -7.27 -12.21
C PRO A 70 6.89 -6.69 -11.52
N ARG A 71 7.02 -6.39 -10.23
CA ARG A 71 6.01 -5.74 -9.40
C ARG A 71 6.68 -5.11 -8.18
N ALA A 72 6.31 -3.89 -7.87
CA ALA A 72 6.78 -3.18 -6.71
C ALA A 72 5.61 -2.83 -5.79
N MET A 73 5.82 -2.91 -4.47
CA MET A 73 4.84 -2.45 -3.48
C MET A 73 5.56 -1.61 -2.44
N ILE A 74 5.00 -0.46 -2.14
CA ILE A 74 5.42 0.38 -1.02
C ILE A 74 4.35 0.37 0.07
N ALA A 75 4.76 0.19 1.31
CA ALA A 75 3.87 0.36 2.46
C ALA A 75 3.87 1.83 2.89
N HIS A 76 2.73 2.26 3.41
CA HIS A 76 2.41 3.57 3.97
C HIS A 76 2.21 4.69 2.95
N ALA A 77 3.24 5.11 2.21
CA ALA A 77 3.17 6.18 1.21
C ALA A 77 2.55 7.49 1.74
N VAL A 78 2.76 7.81 3.04
CA VAL A 78 2.14 8.94 3.75
C VAL A 78 2.63 10.28 3.21
N TRP A 79 3.94 10.36 2.94
CA TRP A 79 4.64 11.60 2.58
C TRP A 79 4.97 11.71 1.09
N LEU A 80 4.23 10.99 0.23
CA LEU A 80 4.31 11.22 -1.21
C LEU A 80 3.79 12.62 -1.54
N ASP A 81 4.52 13.34 -2.36
CA ASP A 81 4.02 14.59 -2.96
C ASP A 81 3.38 14.34 -4.33
N PRO A 82 2.67 15.33 -4.90
CA PRO A 82 2.01 15.16 -6.20
C PRO A 82 2.95 14.70 -7.31
N SER A 83 4.21 15.17 -7.33
CA SER A 83 5.16 14.78 -8.37
C SER A 83 5.60 13.32 -8.26
N GLU A 84 5.64 12.77 -7.05
CA GLU A 84 5.92 11.35 -6.82
C GLU A 84 4.70 10.48 -7.17
N VAL A 85 3.49 10.96 -6.90
CA VAL A 85 2.25 10.29 -7.35
C VAL A 85 2.21 10.24 -8.89
N ASP A 86 2.50 11.34 -9.57
CA ASP A 86 2.59 11.40 -11.03
C ASP A 86 3.67 10.45 -11.57
N LEU A 87 4.82 10.39 -10.90
CA LEU A 87 5.93 9.52 -11.29
C LEU A 87 5.54 8.03 -11.26
N ILE A 88 4.82 7.58 -10.24
CA ILE A 88 4.44 6.17 -10.09
C ILE A 88 3.15 5.80 -10.81
N ALA A 89 2.37 6.79 -11.27
CA ALA A 89 1.18 6.58 -12.07
C ALA A 89 1.50 5.81 -13.37
N GLY A 90 0.72 4.79 -13.67
CA GLY A 90 0.93 3.94 -14.87
C GLY A 90 2.12 2.97 -14.80
N ARG A 91 2.86 2.94 -13.69
CA ARG A 91 3.92 1.97 -13.45
C ARG A 91 3.40 0.74 -12.69
N THR A 92 4.21 -0.32 -12.62
CA THR A 92 3.88 -1.55 -11.87
C THR A 92 4.14 -1.39 -10.35
N VAL A 93 3.74 -0.24 -9.81
CA VAL A 93 3.85 0.09 -8.38
C VAL A 93 2.47 0.08 -7.75
N SER A 94 2.39 -0.46 -6.56
CA SER A 94 1.20 -0.50 -5.73
C SER A 94 1.49 0.00 -4.31
N VAL A 95 0.44 0.33 -3.57
CA VAL A 95 0.54 0.84 -2.21
C VAL A 95 -0.23 -0.06 -1.25
N ALA A 96 0.40 -0.41 -0.13
CA ALA A 96 -0.26 -0.97 1.03
C ALA A 96 -0.54 0.17 2.03
N HIS A 97 -1.80 0.58 2.11
CA HIS A 97 -2.24 1.62 3.03
C HIS A 97 -2.54 1.04 4.41
N ASN A 98 -1.87 1.52 5.44
CA ASN A 98 -1.95 1.02 6.82
C ASN A 98 -2.48 2.14 7.75
N PRO A 99 -3.77 2.49 7.68
CA PRO A 99 -4.27 3.72 8.32
C PRO A 99 -4.19 3.73 9.83
N VAL A 100 -4.47 2.62 10.51
CA VAL A 100 -4.39 2.53 11.99
C VAL A 100 -2.93 2.65 12.44
N SER A 101 -2.01 1.96 11.79
CA SER A 101 -0.57 2.08 12.07
C SER A 101 -0.09 3.52 11.88
N ASN A 102 -0.43 4.16 10.76
CA ASN A 102 -0.06 5.54 10.48
C ASN A 102 -0.55 6.52 11.56
N MET A 103 -1.75 6.29 12.11
CA MET A 103 -2.27 7.06 13.23
C MET A 103 -1.51 6.78 14.52
N LYS A 104 -1.33 5.51 14.86
CA LYS A 104 -0.68 5.11 16.10
C LYS A 104 0.76 5.60 16.19
N LEU A 105 1.49 5.55 15.08
CA LEU A 105 2.87 6.01 14.98
C LEU A 105 3.00 7.51 14.70
N ALA A 106 1.87 8.21 14.54
CA ALA A 106 1.82 9.62 14.16
C ALA A 106 2.57 9.92 12.85
N SER A 107 2.58 8.95 11.92
CA SER A 107 3.24 9.09 10.62
C SER A 107 2.59 10.14 9.74
N GLY A 108 1.26 10.31 9.83
CA GLY A 108 0.49 11.28 9.06
C GLY A 108 -0.68 10.64 8.29
N ILE A 109 -1.24 11.37 7.31
CA ILE A 109 -2.36 10.92 6.49
C ILE A 109 -1.91 10.80 5.02
N ALA A 110 -1.89 9.59 4.49
CA ALA A 110 -1.50 9.32 3.11
C ALA A 110 -2.48 9.95 2.08
N PRO A 111 -2.00 10.42 0.91
CA PRO A 111 -2.83 11.01 -0.15
C PRO A 111 -3.52 9.92 -0.99
N ILE A 112 -4.38 9.11 -0.36
CA ILE A 112 -4.98 7.92 -0.98
C ILE A 112 -5.93 8.28 -2.12
N ALA A 113 -6.73 9.34 -1.96
CA ALA A 113 -7.64 9.78 -3.02
C ALA A 113 -6.87 10.19 -4.29
N ASP A 114 -5.75 10.91 -4.14
CA ASP A 114 -4.89 11.29 -5.28
C ASP A 114 -4.30 10.06 -5.97
N MET A 115 -3.82 9.08 -5.19
CA MET A 115 -3.28 7.83 -5.74
C MET A 115 -4.34 7.03 -6.50
N LEU A 116 -5.55 6.89 -5.94
CA LEU A 116 -6.65 6.20 -6.61
C LEU A 116 -7.07 6.92 -7.88
N ALA A 117 -7.15 8.27 -7.86
CA ALA A 117 -7.45 9.09 -9.04
C ALA A 117 -6.38 8.95 -10.13
N ALA A 118 -5.12 8.79 -9.75
CA ALA A 118 -4.00 8.51 -10.65
C ALA A 118 -3.96 7.04 -11.15
N GLY A 119 -4.90 6.19 -10.72
CA GLY A 119 -5.00 4.79 -11.13
C GLY A 119 -3.96 3.86 -10.47
N ILE A 120 -3.31 4.30 -9.40
CA ILE A 120 -2.36 3.50 -8.65
C ILE A 120 -3.13 2.45 -7.84
N PRO A 121 -2.79 1.15 -7.94
CA PRO A 121 -3.42 0.13 -7.13
C PRO A 121 -3.11 0.33 -5.64
N VAL A 122 -4.16 0.51 -4.82
CA VAL A 122 -4.05 0.65 -3.37
C VAL A 122 -4.83 -0.49 -2.71
N GLY A 123 -4.15 -1.22 -1.83
CA GLY A 123 -4.75 -2.18 -0.92
C GLY A 123 -4.71 -1.68 0.52
N ILE A 124 -5.59 -2.19 1.39
CA ILE A 124 -5.55 -1.94 2.83
C ILE A 124 -4.72 -3.03 3.49
N GLY A 125 -3.83 -2.63 4.41
CA GLY A 125 -3.06 -3.50 5.28
C GLY A 125 -3.23 -3.11 6.74
N THR A 126 -2.94 -4.03 7.62
CA THR A 126 -2.98 -3.81 9.09
C THR A 126 -1.64 -3.41 9.66
N ASP A 127 -0.56 -3.59 8.89
CA ASP A 127 0.80 -3.52 9.41
C ASP A 127 1.09 -4.60 10.47
N GLY A 128 2.17 -4.47 11.20
CA GLY A 128 2.54 -5.38 12.28
C GLY A 128 1.64 -5.27 13.51
N GLU A 129 1.59 -6.33 14.31
CA GLU A 129 0.77 -6.37 15.53
C GLU A 129 1.15 -5.26 16.52
N LYS A 130 2.43 -4.96 16.67
CA LYS A 130 2.90 -3.90 17.58
C LYS A 130 2.57 -2.49 17.08
N GLU A 131 2.40 -2.30 15.78
CA GLU A 131 2.03 -1.03 15.16
C GLU A 131 0.51 -0.80 15.15
N ASN A 132 -0.28 -1.87 15.27
CA ASN A 132 -1.75 -1.83 15.14
C ASN A 132 -2.49 -2.26 16.42
N ASN A 133 -2.02 -3.28 17.13
CA ASN A 133 -2.65 -3.96 18.26
C ASN A 133 -3.75 -4.97 17.88
N ASN A 134 -4.15 -5.06 16.62
CA ASN A 134 -5.09 -6.05 16.09
C ASN A 134 -4.90 -6.28 14.57
N PHE A 135 -5.74 -7.15 13.99
CA PHE A 135 -5.80 -7.41 12.54
C PHE A 135 -7.23 -7.30 12.02
N ASP A 136 -7.99 -6.29 12.50
CA ASP A 136 -9.38 -6.09 12.14
C ASP A 136 -9.50 -5.22 10.86
N MET A 137 -9.72 -5.87 9.72
CA MET A 137 -9.88 -5.20 8.43
C MET A 137 -11.10 -4.28 8.37
N PHE A 138 -12.14 -4.50 9.18
CA PHE A 138 -13.29 -3.58 9.25
C PHE A 138 -12.91 -2.28 9.96
N GLU A 139 -12.06 -2.35 10.98
CA GLU A 139 -11.50 -1.17 11.62
C GLU A 139 -10.62 -0.40 10.64
N GLU A 140 -9.74 -1.09 9.92
CA GLU A 140 -8.88 -0.46 8.89
C GLU A 140 -9.72 0.27 7.83
N MET A 141 -10.73 -0.38 7.25
CA MET A 141 -11.63 0.25 6.28
C MET A 141 -12.30 1.50 6.83
N LYS A 142 -12.81 1.44 8.08
CA LYS A 142 -13.45 2.58 8.74
C LYS A 142 -12.45 3.73 8.93
N VAL A 143 -11.27 3.44 9.42
CA VAL A 143 -10.23 4.45 9.68
C VAL A 143 -9.74 5.05 8.36
N ALA A 144 -9.50 4.25 7.33
CA ALA A 144 -9.13 4.73 5.99
C ALA A 144 -10.16 5.74 5.44
N SER A 145 -11.46 5.41 5.52
CA SER A 145 -12.53 6.31 5.09
C SER A 145 -12.52 7.63 5.87
N LEU A 146 -12.43 7.58 7.20
CA LEU A 146 -12.47 8.78 8.03
C LEU A 146 -11.26 9.68 7.82
N LEU A 147 -10.07 9.09 7.68
CA LEU A 147 -8.84 9.84 7.41
C LEU A 147 -8.86 10.49 6.04
N GLY A 148 -9.34 9.79 5.01
CA GLY A 148 -9.48 10.37 3.67
C GLY A 148 -10.41 11.58 3.67
N LYS A 149 -11.60 11.46 4.28
CA LYS A 149 -12.54 12.59 4.45
C LYS A 149 -11.90 13.78 5.16
N LEU A 150 -11.15 13.51 6.22
CA LEU A 150 -10.47 14.56 7.00
C LEU A 150 -9.36 15.24 6.19
N LYS A 151 -8.57 14.46 5.44
CA LYS A 151 -7.49 14.97 4.59
C LYS A 151 -8.03 15.87 3.49
N ASP A 152 -9.05 15.42 2.78
CA ASP A 152 -9.62 16.14 1.64
C ASP A 152 -10.62 17.22 2.06
N ARG A 153 -11.01 17.24 3.35
CA ARG A 153 -12.06 18.13 3.90
C ARG A 153 -13.38 17.99 3.13
N ASP A 154 -13.65 16.79 2.67
CA ASP A 154 -14.85 16.42 1.93
C ASP A 154 -15.52 15.19 2.55
N ALA A 155 -16.77 15.34 2.99
CA ALA A 155 -17.55 14.25 3.58
C ALA A 155 -17.90 13.14 2.56
N ALA A 156 -17.84 13.42 1.27
CA ALA A 156 -18.08 12.46 0.20
C ALA A 156 -16.83 11.70 -0.24
N ALA A 157 -15.62 12.19 0.09
CA ALA A 157 -14.37 11.50 -0.24
C ALA A 157 -14.28 10.14 0.46
N MET A 158 -13.56 9.19 -0.14
CA MET A 158 -13.28 7.87 0.42
C MET A 158 -14.53 7.20 0.99
N ASP A 159 -15.51 6.96 0.15
CA ASP A 159 -16.78 6.36 0.54
C ASP A 159 -16.64 4.88 0.95
N SER A 160 -17.75 4.26 1.37
CA SER A 160 -17.76 2.87 1.81
C SER A 160 -17.35 1.89 0.71
N TRP A 161 -17.65 2.21 -0.55
CA TRP A 161 -17.29 1.37 -1.69
C TRP A 161 -15.81 1.48 -2.04
N ASP A 162 -15.22 2.66 -1.89
CA ASP A 162 -13.78 2.85 -2.12
C ASP A 162 -12.96 1.99 -1.16
N VAL A 163 -13.26 2.08 0.14
CA VAL A 163 -12.53 1.28 1.14
C VAL A 163 -12.81 -0.21 1.03
N LEU A 164 -14.03 -0.61 0.65
CA LEU A 164 -14.35 -2.02 0.38
C LEU A 164 -13.57 -2.52 -0.85
N ARG A 165 -13.48 -1.74 -1.91
CA ARG A 165 -12.66 -2.08 -3.08
C ARG A 165 -11.18 -2.20 -2.71
N MET A 166 -10.64 -1.29 -1.91
CA MET A 166 -9.25 -1.37 -1.43
C MET A 166 -9.00 -2.63 -0.61
N ALA A 167 -9.95 -3.06 0.22
CA ALA A 167 -9.86 -4.27 1.03
C ALA A 167 -10.09 -5.58 0.23
N THR A 168 -10.51 -5.50 -1.02
CA THR A 168 -10.84 -6.66 -1.85
C THR A 168 -10.08 -6.63 -3.18
N ILE A 169 -10.74 -6.18 -4.25
CA ILE A 169 -10.13 -6.16 -5.61
C ILE A 169 -8.94 -5.20 -5.71
N GLY A 170 -8.90 -4.11 -4.95
CA GLY A 170 -7.77 -3.20 -4.87
C GLY A 170 -6.54 -3.87 -4.27
N GLY A 171 -6.71 -4.58 -3.16
CA GLY A 171 -5.65 -5.41 -2.57
C GLY A 171 -5.17 -6.50 -3.51
N ALA A 172 -6.10 -7.19 -4.20
CA ALA A 172 -5.76 -8.19 -5.21
C ALA A 172 -4.93 -7.57 -6.36
N LYS A 173 -5.29 -6.39 -6.85
CA LYS A 173 -4.52 -5.64 -7.85
C LYS A 173 -3.13 -5.25 -7.32
N ALA A 174 -3.07 -4.80 -6.08
CA ALA A 174 -1.80 -4.40 -5.46
C ALA A 174 -0.79 -5.55 -5.42
N VAL A 175 -1.25 -6.77 -5.15
CA VAL A 175 -0.39 -7.98 -5.18
C VAL A 175 -0.34 -8.68 -6.55
N GLY A 176 -1.12 -8.20 -7.54
CA GLY A 176 -1.15 -8.74 -8.91
C GLY A 176 -1.91 -10.05 -9.08
N LEU A 177 -2.87 -10.30 -8.24
CA LEU A 177 -3.70 -11.50 -8.24
C LEU A 177 -5.18 -11.20 -8.57
N ASP A 178 -5.50 -10.02 -9.09
CA ASP A 178 -6.87 -9.59 -9.38
C ASP A 178 -7.56 -10.45 -10.46
N HIS A 179 -6.81 -11.20 -11.25
CA HIS A 179 -7.33 -12.22 -12.16
C HIS A 179 -7.73 -13.52 -11.46
N GLU A 180 -7.24 -13.75 -10.22
CA GLU A 180 -7.51 -14.98 -9.45
C GLU A 180 -8.42 -14.74 -8.24
N ILE A 181 -8.33 -13.57 -7.59
CA ILE A 181 -9.03 -13.25 -6.32
C ILE A 181 -9.57 -11.82 -6.32
N GLY A 182 -10.20 -11.42 -5.22
CA GLY A 182 -10.62 -10.04 -4.94
C GLY A 182 -12.04 -9.69 -5.43
N SER A 183 -12.70 -10.56 -6.17
CA SER A 183 -14.10 -10.40 -6.57
C SER A 183 -14.78 -11.75 -6.73
N ILE A 184 -16.11 -11.78 -6.64
CA ILE A 184 -16.92 -13.00 -6.82
C ILE A 184 -17.26 -13.11 -8.30
N GLU A 185 -16.44 -13.83 -9.03
CA GLU A 185 -16.57 -14.03 -10.48
C GLU A 185 -16.30 -15.49 -10.85
N VAL A 186 -16.96 -15.97 -11.92
CA VAL A 186 -16.70 -17.33 -12.44
C VAL A 186 -15.26 -17.45 -12.92
N GLY A 187 -14.57 -18.48 -12.45
CA GLY A 187 -13.17 -18.74 -12.78
C GLY A 187 -12.17 -18.22 -11.75
N LYS A 188 -12.59 -17.36 -10.83
CA LYS A 188 -11.74 -16.95 -9.69
C LYS A 188 -11.80 -17.95 -8.54
N ARG A 189 -10.81 -17.89 -7.66
CA ARG A 189 -10.76 -18.69 -6.43
C ARG A 189 -11.88 -18.24 -5.48
N ALA A 190 -12.46 -19.18 -4.75
CA ALA A 190 -13.50 -18.92 -3.77
C ALA A 190 -12.92 -18.47 -2.41
N ASP A 191 -12.08 -17.43 -2.42
CA ASP A 191 -11.60 -16.78 -1.22
C ASP A 191 -12.68 -15.81 -0.74
N ILE A 192 -13.66 -16.34 -0.01
CA ILE A 192 -14.91 -15.64 0.35
C ILE A 192 -15.02 -15.54 1.87
N VAL A 193 -15.36 -14.36 2.35
CA VAL A 193 -15.68 -14.09 3.76
C VAL A 193 -17.17 -13.88 3.91
N ALA A 194 -17.79 -14.63 4.80
CA ALA A 194 -19.18 -14.40 5.23
C ALA A 194 -19.21 -13.54 6.49
N VAL A 195 -19.93 -12.45 6.46
CA VAL A 195 -20.04 -11.51 7.60
C VAL A 195 -21.43 -11.61 8.20
N ARG A 196 -21.47 -11.75 9.53
CA ARG A 196 -22.74 -11.74 10.26
C ARG A 196 -23.27 -10.31 10.42
N ALA A 197 -24.39 -10.00 9.78
CA ALA A 197 -24.97 -8.64 9.75
C ALA A 197 -25.94 -8.32 10.89
N ASP A 198 -26.40 -9.34 11.66
CA ASP A 198 -27.39 -9.20 12.73
C ASP A 198 -26.77 -8.90 14.10
N THR A 199 -25.66 -8.20 14.14
CA THR A 199 -24.95 -7.83 15.36
C THR A 199 -25.15 -6.35 15.71
N PRO A 200 -25.06 -5.95 17.00
CA PRO A 200 -25.15 -4.54 17.38
C PRO A 200 -24.16 -3.61 16.65
N ARG A 201 -22.99 -4.12 16.26
CA ARG A 201 -21.97 -3.34 15.51
C ARG A 201 -22.38 -3.07 14.06
N MET A 202 -23.27 -3.90 13.50
CA MET A 202 -23.73 -3.82 12.12
C MET A 202 -25.11 -3.17 12.00
N THR A 203 -25.68 -2.66 13.10
CA THR A 203 -27.02 -2.07 13.13
C THR A 203 -26.94 -0.54 13.28
N PRO A 204 -27.71 0.24 12.51
CA PRO A 204 -28.57 -0.14 11.38
C PRO A 204 -27.76 -0.45 10.11
N PHE A 205 -28.32 -1.26 9.21
CA PHE A 205 -27.74 -1.63 7.91
C PHE A 205 -28.74 -1.44 6.78
#